data_fbe8b06587dde5fcc1c1697101e17156
#
_entry.id   fbe8b06587dde5fcc1c1697101e17156
#
_cell.length_a   1.000
_cell.length_b   1.000
_cell.length_c   1.000
_cell.angle_alpha   90.00
_cell.angle_beta   90.00
_cell.angle_gamma   90.00
#
_symmetry.space_group_name_H-M   'P 1'
#
loop_
_entity.id
_entity.type
_entity.pdbx_description
1 polymer ?
#
loop_
_entity_poly.entity_id
_entity_poly.type
_entity_poly.pdbx_seq_one_letter_code
_entity_poly.pdbx_strand_id
1 'polypeptide(L)'
;MKIIFFGTPKFAHTILSALYENHEILAVVTQPDEKKDVYLPVKQFALAHNIKLFQPEKVKDIAETLKAIEPDLYITAAFGQFIPTTILKHRPSINVHASLLPTYRGAAPIQYAIKDGSKKTGITIMYMEKEMDAGNIIAAKEVMIETEDNTSSLTLKLAEVGAHVLLETLPQFENERPVGQIQDAQCVSFAPKWTPHDERVHLEMNVNTFINYVRANADTPGATLKTTSLTMKIYQVKKNDIIQPGPIGYIHLSKHTLSISLKDGVIDILEIQIPSKKRLSIKDFLNGQNLITDGMILKEI
;
A
#
# COMPACT_ATOMS: atom_id res chain seq x y z
N MET A 1 -8.29 -23.97 13.41
CA MET A 1 -7.36 -23.35 14.38
C MET A 1 -8.03 -22.17 15.07
N LYS A 2 -7.64 -21.84 16.30
CA LYS A 2 -8.06 -20.67 17.07
C LYS A 2 -7.08 -19.53 16.84
N ILE A 3 -7.54 -18.40 16.28
CA ILE A 3 -6.68 -17.34 15.80
C ILE A 3 -7.02 -16.02 16.49
N ILE A 4 -5.99 -15.25 16.87
CA ILE A 4 -6.10 -13.82 17.12
C ILE A 4 -5.51 -13.09 15.91
N PHE A 5 -6.30 -12.21 15.31
CA PHE A 5 -5.92 -11.48 14.10
C PHE A 5 -5.59 -10.02 14.41
N PHE A 6 -4.49 -9.53 13.85
CA PHE A 6 -4.05 -8.14 13.91
C PHE A 6 -4.08 -7.51 12.52
N GLY A 7 -4.86 -6.44 12.35
CA GLY A 7 -4.96 -5.79 11.05
C GLY A 7 -5.84 -4.54 11.10
N THR A 8 -5.71 -3.67 10.09
CA THR A 8 -6.49 -2.42 10.07
C THR A 8 -7.11 -2.11 8.69
N PRO A 9 -6.33 -1.94 7.59
CA PRO A 9 -6.86 -1.47 6.31
C PRO A 9 -7.58 -2.57 5.52
N LYS A 10 -8.06 -2.21 4.33
CA LYS A 10 -8.79 -3.11 3.43
C LYS A 10 -8.00 -4.37 3.06
N PHE A 11 -6.67 -4.28 2.92
CA PHE A 11 -5.80 -5.44 2.74
C PHE A 11 -6.01 -6.48 3.85
N ALA A 12 -5.96 -6.04 5.11
CA ALA A 12 -6.17 -6.91 6.27
C ALA A 12 -7.60 -7.45 6.34
N HIS A 13 -8.60 -6.67 5.94
CA HIS A 13 -9.99 -7.10 5.93
C HIS A 13 -10.21 -8.29 4.99
N THR A 14 -9.66 -8.26 3.77
CA THR A 14 -9.79 -9.38 2.82
C THR A 14 -9.20 -10.66 3.39
N ILE A 15 -8.04 -10.57 4.06
CA ILE A 15 -7.40 -11.71 4.70
C ILE A 15 -8.23 -12.23 5.89
N LEU A 16 -8.72 -11.31 6.75
CA LEU A 16 -9.58 -11.67 7.88
C LEU A 16 -10.88 -12.36 7.43
N SER A 17 -11.52 -11.88 6.36
CA SER A 17 -12.74 -12.49 5.81
C SER A 17 -12.49 -13.95 5.40
N ALA A 18 -11.41 -14.21 4.68
CA ALA A 18 -11.05 -15.56 4.26
C ALA A 18 -10.71 -16.49 5.46
N LEU A 19 -10.04 -15.95 6.48
CA LEU A 19 -9.76 -16.69 7.71
C LEU A 19 -11.03 -17.04 8.47
N TYR A 20 -11.98 -16.12 8.57
CA TYR A 20 -13.23 -16.30 9.31
C TYR A 20 -14.12 -17.41 8.72
N GLU A 21 -14.07 -17.61 7.42
CA GLU A 21 -14.82 -18.70 6.75
C GLU A 21 -14.24 -20.09 7.05
N ASN A 22 -12.98 -20.19 7.45
CA ASN A 22 -12.25 -21.45 7.57
C ASN A 22 -11.73 -21.75 8.98
N HIS A 23 -11.68 -20.76 9.88
CA HIS A 23 -11.07 -20.88 11.20
C HIS A 23 -11.85 -20.11 12.27
N GLU A 24 -11.61 -20.43 13.54
CA GLU A 24 -12.20 -19.76 14.69
C GLU A 24 -11.40 -18.48 15.02
N ILE A 25 -11.99 -17.31 14.80
CA ILE A 25 -11.38 -16.03 15.14
C ILE A 25 -11.78 -15.64 16.57
N LEU A 26 -10.89 -15.86 17.53
CA LEU A 26 -11.15 -15.59 18.95
C LEU A 26 -11.20 -14.11 19.27
N ALA A 27 -10.37 -13.31 18.60
CA ALA A 27 -10.33 -11.86 18.75
C ALA A 27 -9.69 -11.19 17.52
N VAL A 28 -10.06 -9.94 17.35
CA VAL A 28 -9.46 -9.02 16.36
C VAL A 28 -8.85 -7.84 17.10
N VAL A 29 -7.64 -7.48 16.72
CA VAL A 29 -6.93 -6.30 17.22
C VAL A 29 -6.71 -5.35 16.05
N THR A 30 -7.22 -4.13 16.15
CA THR A 30 -7.07 -3.09 15.12
C THR A 30 -6.62 -1.77 15.75
N GLN A 31 -6.22 -0.81 14.91
CA GLN A 31 -5.82 0.52 15.38
C GLN A 31 -6.99 1.22 16.08
N PRO A 32 -6.71 2.10 17.07
CA PRO A 32 -7.71 3.00 17.64
C PRO A 32 -8.40 3.83 16.57
N ASP A 33 -9.62 4.26 16.85
CA ASP A 33 -10.32 5.21 15.99
C ASP A 33 -9.56 6.55 16.01
N GLU A 34 -9.19 7.04 14.84
CA GLU A 34 -8.72 8.41 14.71
C GLU A 34 -9.90 9.38 14.96
N LYS A 35 -9.59 10.63 15.42
CA LYS A 35 -10.60 11.67 15.78
C LYS A 35 -11.56 12.10 14.66
N LYS A 36 -11.42 11.55 13.46
CA LYS A 36 -12.35 11.73 12.31
C LYS A 36 -12.88 10.35 11.95
N ASP A 37 -14.13 10.29 11.53
CA ASP A 37 -14.86 9.09 11.07
C ASP A 37 -14.10 8.38 9.93
N VAL A 38 -13.00 7.73 10.27
CA VAL A 38 -12.24 6.91 9.34
C VAL A 38 -12.90 5.53 9.31
N TYR A 39 -13.33 5.12 8.12
CA TYR A 39 -13.83 3.78 7.90
C TYR A 39 -12.70 2.76 8.15
N LEU A 40 -12.82 1.95 9.20
CA LEU A 40 -11.91 0.88 9.56
C LEU A 40 -12.54 -0.47 9.19
N PRO A 41 -12.23 -1.04 8.01
CA PRO A 41 -12.92 -2.21 7.50
C PRO A 41 -12.80 -3.44 8.42
N VAL A 42 -11.66 -3.66 9.05
CA VAL A 42 -11.46 -4.76 10.02
C VAL A 42 -12.33 -4.58 11.27
N LYS A 43 -12.46 -3.34 11.78
CA LYS A 43 -13.36 -3.04 12.90
C LYS A 43 -14.81 -3.34 12.54
N GLN A 44 -15.27 -2.86 11.38
CA GLN A 44 -16.65 -3.07 10.94
C GLN A 44 -16.97 -4.55 10.77
N PHE A 45 -16.03 -5.31 10.21
CA PHE A 45 -16.15 -6.76 10.09
C PHE A 45 -16.28 -7.44 11.44
N ALA A 46 -15.41 -7.12 12.40
CA ALA A 46 -15.44 -7.70 13.74
C ALA A 46 -16.77 -7.44 14.46
N LEU A 47 -17.28 -6.20 14.36
CA LEU A 47 -18.57 -5.82 14.94
C LEU A 47 -19.75 -6.56 14.28
N ALA A 48 -19.78 -6.65 12.95
CA ALA A 48 -20.84 -7.32 12.19
C ALA A 48 -20.92 -8.83 12.50
N HIS A 49 -19.80 -9.46 12.85
CA HIS A 49 -19.72 -10.89 13.14
C HIS A 49 -19.64 -11.20 14.65
N ASN A 50 -19.85 -10.20 15.53
CA ASN A 50 -19.76 -10.34 16.99
C ASN A 50 -18.42 -10.92 17.47
N ILE A 51 -17.31 -10.63 16.78
CA ILE A 51 -15.97 -11.05 17.16
C ILE A 51 -15.43 -10.08 18.23
N LYS A 52 -14.78 -10.61 19.26
CA LYS A 52 -14.15 -9.81 20.31
C LYS A 52 -13.15 -8.83 19.71
N LEU A 53 -13.36 -7.52 19.91
CA LEU A 53 -12.57 -6.45 19.31
C LEU A 53 -11.73 -5.74 20.37
N PHE A 54 -10.46 -5.50 20.03
CA PHE A 54 -9.53 -4.67 20.80
C PHE A 54 -8.96 -3.54 19.94
N GLN A 55 -8.91 -2.34 20.51
CA GLN A 55 -8.35 -1.13 19.86
C GLN A 55 -7.37 -0.43 20.82
N PRO A 56 -6.24 -1.09 21.19
CA PRO A 56 -5.30 -0.52 22.14
C PRO A 56 -4.46 0.58 21.51
N GLU A 57 -4.10 1.60 22.30
CA GLU A 57 -3.07 2.58 21.93
C GLU A 57 -1.71 1.91 21.74
N LYS A 58 -1.42 0.90 22.55
CA LYS A 58 -0.22 0.06 22.44
C LYS A 58 -0.56 -1.40 22.76
N VAL A 59 -0.23 -2.31 21.87
CA VAL A 59 -0.50 -3.75 22.03
C VAL A 59 0.09 -4.31 23.34
N LYS A 60 1.23 -3.77 23.79
CA LYS A 60 1.86 -4.21 25.05
C LYS A 60 0.94 -4.07 26.28
N ASP A 61 0.00 -3.13 26.26
CA ASP A 61 -0.87 -2.84 27.41
C ASP A 61 -1.98 -3.90 27.58
N ILE A 62 -2.25 -4.69 26.52
CA ILE A 62 -3.23 -5.78 26.52
C ILE A 62 -2.60 -7.17 26.28
N ALA A 63 -1.26 -7.27 26.31
CA ALA A 63 -0.57 -8.51 25.95
C ALA A 63 -1.01 -9.70 26.82
N GLU A 64 -1.15 -9.53 28.13
CA GLU A 64 -1.59 -10.59 29.05
C GLU A 64 -3.06 -10.98 28.80
N THR A 65 -3.91 -10.02 28.47
CA THR A 65 -5.31 -10.28 28.08
C THR A 65 -5.38 -11.12 26.81
N LEU A 66 -4.55 -10.82 25.81
CA LEU A 66 -4.51 -11.58 24.55
C LEU A 66 -3.97 -13.01 24.75
N LYS A 67 -2.97 -13.18 25.60
CA LYS A 67 -2.41 -14.50 25.97
C LYS A 67 -3.44 -15.36 26.70
N ALA A 68 -4.20 -14.77 27.61
CA ALA A 68 -5.25 -15.47 28.39
C ALA A 68 -6.42 -15.97 27.52
N ILE A 69 -6.53 -15.54 26.25
CA ILE A 69 -7.51 -16.06 25.28
C ILE A 69 -7.08 -17.45 24.73
N GLU A 70 -5.81 -17.83 24.91
CA GLU A 70 -5.23 -19.11 24.47
C GLU A 70 -5.43 -19.40 22.97
N PRO A 71 -4.94 -18.54 22.03
CA PRO A 71 -4.97 -18.86 20.63
C PRO A 71 -3.95 -19.95 20.26
N ASP A 72 -4.17 -20.64 19.15
CA ASP A 72 -3.17 -21.51 18.54
C ASP A 72 -2.11 -20.68 17.78
N LEU A 73 -2.54 -19.56 17.17
CA LEU A 73 -1.72 -18.75 16.27
C LEU A 73 -2.11 -17.27 16.34
N TYR A 74 -1.12 -16.39 16.25
CA TYR A 74 -1.30 -14.98 15.98
C TYR A 74 -1.02 -14.69 14.51
N ILE A 75 -1.94 -14.01 13.83
CA ILE A 75 -1.79 -13.62 12.42
C ILE A 75 -1.86 -12.11 12.31
N THR A 76 -0.90 -11.53 11.62
CA THR A 76 -0.83 -10.08 11.36
C THR A 76 -0.91 -9.82 9.87
N ALA A 77 -1.63 -8.75 9.49
CA ALA A 77 -1.65 -8.21 8.15
C ALA A 77 -1.85 -6.69 8.20
N ALA A 78 -0.88 -5.91 7.76
CA ALA A 78 -0.95 -4.44 7.70
C ALA A 78 -1.54 -3.80 8.98
N PHE A 79 -0.97 -4.08 10.14
CA PHE A 79 -1.50 -3.64 11.43
C PHE A 79 -0.98 -2.27 11.88
N GLY A 80 0.30 -1.98 11.66
CA GLY A 80 0.90 -0.67 11.92
C GLY A 80 1.34 -0.41 13.38
N GLN A 81 1.33 -1.41 14.27
CA GLN A 81 1.95 -1.36 15.59
C GLN A 81 2.93 -2.53 15.80
N PHE A 82 3.89 -2.35 16.70
CA PHE A 82 4.77 -3.43 17.10
C PHE A 82 4.04 -4.46 17.96
N ILE A 83 4.22 -5.74 17.65
CA ILE A 83 3.78 -6.85 18.48
C ILE A 83 4.86 -7.13 19.55
N PRO A 84 4.53 -7.07 20.85
CA PRO A 84 5.51 -7.24 21.90
C PRO A 84 6.09 -8.65 21.95
N THR A 85 7.34 -8.77 22.34
CA THR A 85 8.06 -10.05 22.42
C THR A 85 7.36 -11.07 23.34
N THR A 86 6.59 -10.62 24.32
CA THR A 86 5.77 -11.47 25.18
C THR A 86 4.69 -12.24 24.41
N ILE A 87 4.10 -11.65 23.38
CA ILE A 87 3.17 -12.31 22.46
C ILE A 87 3.94 -13.23 21.48
N LEU A 88 5.03 -12.73 20.89
CA LEU A 88 5.83 -13.50 19.91
C LEU A 88 6.40 -14.79 20.50
N LYS A 89 6.64 -14.83 21.82
CA LYS A 89 7.15 -16.02 22.55
C LYS A 89 6.03 -16.92 23.07
N HIS A 90 4.77 -16.47 23.08
CA HIS A 90 3.67 -17.22 23.66
C HIS A 90 3.15 -18.31 22.70
N ARG A 91 2.88 -17.93 21.46
CA ARG A 91 2.44 -18.83 20.37
C ARG A 91 3.11 -18.43 19.05
N PRO A 92 3.15 -19.28 18.04
CA PRO A 92 3.62 -18.85 16.73
C PRO A 92 2.90 -17.59 16.27
N SER A 93 3.66 -16.67 15.72
CA SER A 93 3.17 -15.38 15.20
C SER A 93 3.66 -15.20 13.79
N ILE A 94 2.76 -15.03 12.84
CA ILE A 94 3.07 -14.88 11.42
C ILE A 94 2.51 -13.58 10.86
N ASN A 95 3.15 -13.07 9.82
CA ASN A 95 2.71 -11.89 9.10
C ASN A 95 2.49 -12.20 7.62
N VAL A 96 1.44 -11.62 7.06
CA VAL A 96 1.19 -11.58 5.61
C VAL A 96 1.78 -10.28 5.09
N HIS A 97 2.96 -10.37 4.49
CA HIS A 97 3.71 -9.22 3.99
C HIS A 97 3.53 -9.05 2.48
N ALA A 98 3.26 -7.81 2.03
CA ALA A 98 2.90 -7.50 0.66
C ALA A 98 4.14 -7.23 -0.23
N SER A 99 5.16 -8.06 -0.13
CA SER A 99 6.31 -8.11 -1.05
C SER A 99 6.91 -9.52 -1.10
N LEU A 100 7.86 -9.72 -2.00
CA LEU A 100 8.75 -10.89 -2.01
C LEU A 100 9.95 -10.59 -1.11
N LEU A 101 9.84 -10.95 0.18
CA LEU A 101 10.98 -10.78 1.10
C LEU A 101 12.20 -11.58 0.61
N PRO A 102 13.40 -11.04 0.82
CA PRO A 102 13.78 -9.92 1.71
C PRO A 102 13.67 -8.53 1.08
N THR A 103 13.10 -8.39 -0.11
CA THR A 103 12.91 -7.06 -0.72
C THR A 103 11.72 -6.33 -0.11
N TYR A 104 11.86 -5.01 0.05
CA TYR A 104 10.81 -4.12 0.56
C TYR A 104 10.32 -4.46 1.98
N ARG A 105 11.24 -4.75 2.93
CA ARG A 105 10.91 -4.78 4.36
C ARG A 105 10.38 -3.43 4.79
N GLY A 106 9.26 -3.38 5.55
CA GLY A 106 8.73 -2.14 6.09
C GLY A 106 7.26 -1.87 5.78
N ALA A 107 6.85 -0.60 5.92
CA ALA A 107 5.44 -0.23 6.02
C ALA A 107 4.73 0.02 4.67
N ALA A 108 5.48 0.24 3.56
CA ALA A 108 4.90 0.65 2.28
C ALA A 108 5.40 -0.17 1.07
N PRO A 109 5.50 -1.52 1.16
CA PRO A 109 6.10 -2.35 0.11
C PRO A 109 5.43 -2.20 -1.25
N ILE A 110 4.11 -2.04 -1.30
CA ILE A 110 3.33 -1.91 -2.53
C ILE A 110 3.68 -0.62 -3.27
N GLN A 111 3.69 0.52 -2.54
CA GLN A 111 4.02 1.82 -3.11
C GLN A 111 5.45 1.84 -3.65
N TYR A 112 6.42 1.29 -2.90
CA TYR A 112 7.82 1.25 -3.34
C TYR A 112 8.00 0.35 -4.55
N ALA A 113 7.37 -0.81 -4.63
CA ALA A 113 7.45 -1.69 -5.80
C ALA A 113 6.95 -0.99 -7.08
N ILE A 114 5.84 -0.24 -6.99
CA ILE A 114 5.32 0.54 -8.14
C ILE A 114 6.25 1.72 -8.46
N LYS A 115 6.64 2.50 -7.46
CA LYS A 115 7.53 3.66 -7.63
C LYS A 115 8.83 3.30 -8.33
N ASP A 116 9.45 2.19 -7.91
CA ASP A 116 10.71 1.71 -8.46
C ASP A 116 10.56 1.04 -9.83
N GLY A 117 9.32 0.89 -10.33
CA GLY A 117 9.04 0.30 -11.64
C GLY A 117 9.27 -1.21 -11.69
N SER A 118 9.18 -1.89 -10.55
CA SER A 118 9.29 -3.35 -10.47
C SER A 118 8.23 -4.01 -11.37
N LYS A 119 8.64 -5.05 -12.09
CA LYS A 119 7.74 -5.82 -12.95
C LYS A 119 6.95 -6.87 -12.20
N LYS A 120 7.42 -7.21 -11.00
CA LYS A 120 6.82 -8.21 -10.12
C LYS A 120 7.00 -7.81 -8.67
N THR A 121 6.08 -8.27 -7.86
CA THR A 121 6.10 -8.24 -6.41
C THR A 121 5.50 -9.56 -5.91
N GLY A 122 4.93 -9.61 -4.73
CA GLY A 122 4.25 -10.79 -4.26
C GLY A 122 3.77 -10.70 -2.83
N ILE A 123 3.45 -11.84 -2.30
CA ILE A 123 3.11 -12.06 -0.90
C ILE A 123 4.16 -12.96 -0.27
N THR A 124 4.53 -12.66 0.95
CA THR A 124 5.34 -13.53 1.80
C THR A 124 4.62 -13.79 3.13
N ILE A 125 4.42 -15.06 3.47
CA ILE A 125 4.05 -15.49 4.82
C ILE A 125 5.34 -15.74 5.59
N MET A 126 5.55 -15.04 6.68
CA MET A 126 6.79 -15.11 7.45
C MET A 126 6.53 -15.14 8.96
N TYR A 127 7.46 -15.67 9.71
CA TYR A 127 7.45 -15.53 11.17
C TYR A 127 7.71 -14.08 11.58
N MET A 128 7.01 -13.65 12.63
CA MET A 128 7.28 -12.35 13.23
C MET A 128 8.40 -12.47 14.26
N GLU A 129 9.32 -11.52 14.19
CA GLU A 129 10.45 -11.37 15.11
C GLU A 129 10.55 -9.93 15.62
N LYS A 130 11.54 -9.68 16.50
CA LYS A 130 11.78 -8.33 17.05
C LYS A 130 12.21 -7.36 15.95
N GLU A 131 13.02 -7.82 15.00
CA GLU A 131 13.41 -7.04 13.83
C GLU A 131 12.29 -7.05 12.80
N MET A 132 11.96 -5.86 12.27
CA MET A 132 10.83 -5.70 11.34
C MET A 132 11.07 -6.50 10.06
N ASP A 133 10.09 -7.35 9.74
CA ASP A 133 10.00 -8.17 8.52
C ASP A 133 11.25 -9.03 8.23
N ALA A 134 12.04 -9.37 9.27
CA ALA A 134 13.28 -10.13 9.17
C ALA A 134 13.13 -11.63 9.47
N GLY A 135 11.99 -12.08 9.95
CA GLY A 135 11.77 -13.49 10.31
C GLY A 135 11.79 -14.43 9.13
N ASN A 136 11.91 -15.72 9.42
CA ASN A 136 12.01 -16.77 8.40
C ASN A 136 10.76 -16.82 7.52
N ILE A 137 10.96 -17.00 6.22
CA ILE A 137 9.90 -17.12 5.20
C ILE A 137 9.32 -18.54 5.26
N ILE A 138 8.00 -18.64 5.40
CA ILE A 138 7.27 -19.93 5.41
C ILE A 138 6.75 -20.25 4.00
N ALA A 139 6.17 -19.26 3.34
CA ALA A 139 5.67 -19.36 1.97
C ALA A 139 5.78 -18.02 1.25
N ALA A 140 5.92 -18.05 -0.07
CA ALA A 140 5.89 -16.86 -0.89
C ALA A 140 5.21 -17.14 -2.23
N LYS A 141 4.55 -16.11 -2.78
CA LYS A 141 3.91 -16.18 -4.09
C LYS A 141 4.19 -14.92 -4.89
N GLU A 142 4.74 -15.11 -6.08
CA GLU A 142 5.01 -14.00 -7.02
C GLU A 142 3.71 -13.51 -7.68
N VAL A 143 3.62 -12.20 -7.89
CA VAL A 143 2.52 -11.50 -8.56
C VAL A 143 3.10 -10.49 -9.54
N MET A 144 2.66 -10.51 -10.79
CA MET A 144 3.06 -9.53 -11.80
C MET A 144 2.41 -8.17 -11.53
N ILE A 145 3.16 -7.10 -11.71
CA ILE A 145 2.67 -5.72 -11.68
C ILE A 145 2.41 -5.30 -13.13
N GLU A 146 1.13 -5.18 -13.46
CA GLU A 146 0.72 -4.77 -14.80
C GLU A 146 0.92 -3.27 -15.03
N THR A 147 0.98 -2.86 -16.28
CA THR A 147 1.19 -1.46 -16.66
C THR A 147 0.11 -0.55 -16.07
N GLU A 148 -1.12 -1.04 -15.98
CA GLU A 148 -2.27 -0.29 -15.48
C GLU A 148 -2.44 -0.41 -13.95
N ASP A 149 -1.66 -1.26 -13.27
CA ASP A 149 -1.74 -1.37 -11.82
C ASP A 149 -1.28 -0.08 -11.14
N ASN A 150 -2.03 0.32 -10.15
CA ASN A 150 -1.69 1.37 -9.19
C ASN A 150 -1.72 0.82 -7.75
N THR A 151 -1.43 1.63 -6.77
CA THR A 151 -1.42 1.17 -5.36
C THR A 151 -2.75 0.56 -4.95
N SER A 152 -3.89 1.11 -5.38
CA SER A 152 -5.21 0.60 -5.00
C SER A 152 -5.51 -0.75 -5.64
N SER A 153 -5.30 -0.90 -6.97
CA SER A 153 -5.55 -2.17 -7.67
C SER A 153 -4.60 -3.26 -7.21
N LEU A 154 -3.31 -2.95 -7.08
CA LEU A 154 -2.30 -3.91 -6.64
C LEU A 154 -2.52 -4.34 -5.18
N THR A 155 -2.99 -3.44 -4.30
CA THR A 155 -3.36 -3.79 -2.92
C THR A 155 -4.47 -4.83 -2.88
N LEU A 156 -5.51 -4.69 -3.73
CA LEU A 156 -6.59 -5.67 -3.80
C LEU A 156 -6.10 -7.01 -4.34
N LYS A 157 -5.37 -7.01 -5.45
CA LYS A 157 -4.76 -8.20 -6.05
C LYS A 157 -3.89 -8.96 -5.03
N LEU A 158 -3.02 -8.25 -4.31
CA LEU A 158 -2.15 -8.84 -3.30
C LEU A 158 -2.91 -9.32 -2.07
N ALA A 159 -4.01 -8.67 -1.68
CA ALA A 159 -4.83 -9.12 -0.56
C ALA A 159 -5.51 -10.47 -0.85
N GLU A 160 -6.03 -10.65 -2.07
CA GLU A 160 -6.64 -11.92 -2.52
C GLU A 160 -5.60 -13.04 -2.59
N VAL A 161 -4.43 -12.76 -3.21
CA VAL A 161 -3.32 -13.73 -3.25
C VAL A 161 -2.82 -14.04 -1.84
N GLY A 162 -2.72 -13.04 -0.97
CA GLY A 162 -2.29 -13.19 0.42
C GLY A 162 -3.23 -14.07 1.25
N ALA A 163 -4.54 -13.90 1.08
CA ALA A 163 -5.54 -14.75 1.71
C ALA A 163 -5.40 -16.22 1.25
N HIS A 164 -5.24 -16.43 -0.05
CA HIS A 164 -5.09 -17.77 -0.62
C HIS A 164 -3.81 -18.47 -0.12
N VAL A 165 -2.66 -17.82 -0.24
CA VAL A 165 -1.36 -18.36 0.22
C VAL A 165 -1.37 -18.63 1.72
N LEU A 166 -2.02 -17.76 2.52
CA LEU A 166 -2.16 -17.97 3.95
C LEU A 166 -2.96 -19.23 4.25
N LEU A 167 -4.14 -19.41 3.62
CA LEU A 167 -4.97 -20.60 3.82
C LEU A 167 -4.27 -21.89 3.39
N GLU A 168 -3.48 -21.88 2.32
CA GLU A 168 -2.64 -23.02 1.90
C GLU A 168 -1.49 -23.31 2.89
N THR A 169 -1.03 -22.29 3.63
CA THR A 169 0.08 -22.41 4.59
C THR A 169 -0.39 -22.94 5.96
N LEU A 170 -1.59 -22.57 6.41
CA LEU A 170 -2.08 -22.87 7.76
C LEU A 170 -2.13 -24.37 8.13
N PRO A 171 -2.48 -25.32 7.25
CA PRO A 171 -2.46 -26.75 7.58
C PRO A 171 -1.10 -27.26 8.08
N GLN A 172 0.01 -26.62 7.70
CA GLN A 172 1.35 -26.99 8.18
C GLN A 172 1.50 -26.82 9.70
N PHE A 173 0.71 -25.92 10.32
CA PHE A 173 0.75 -25.65 11.76
C PHE A 173 -0.09 -26.62 12.60
N GLU A 174 -0.88 -27.48 11.99
CA GLU A 174 -1.75 -28.43 12.73
C GLU A 174 -0.95 -29.56 13.37
N ASN A 175 0.14 -29.98 12.73
CA ASN A 175 0.94 -31.11 13.20
C ASN A 175 2.26 -30.65 13.81
N GLU A 176 2.97 -29.76 13.15
CA GLU A 176 4.28 -29.27 13.57
C GLU A 176 4.49 -27.82 13.09
N ARG A 177 5.24 -27.05 13.86
CA ARG A 177 5.62 -25.69 13.45
C ARG A 177 6.55 -25.77 12.23
N PRO A 178 6.18 -25.24 11.04
CA PRO A 178 7.02 -25.30 9.86
C PRO A 178 8.35 -24.57 10.08
N VAL A 179 9.44 -25.17 9.57
CA VAL A 179 10.76 -24.53 9.57
C VAL A 179 10.80 -23.54 8.41
N GLY A 180 10.76 -22.25 8.69
CA GLY A 180 10.87 -21.23 7.65
C GLY A 180 12.29 -21.10 7.09
N GLN A 181 12.41 -20.59 5.86
CA GLN A 181 13.68 -20.27 5.19
C GLN A 181 14.24 -18.95 5.71
N ILE A 182 15.53 -18.93 6.09
CA ILE A 182 16.24 -17.70 6.47
C ILE A 182 16.32 -16.76 5.25
N GLN A 183 16.07 -15.48 5.48
CA GLN A 183 16.17 -14.46 4.44
C GLN A 183 17.63 -14.17 4.08
N ASP A 184 17.92 -14.04 2.77
CA ASP A 184 19.25 -13.65 2.29
C ASP A 184 19.53 -12.17 2.61
N ALA A 185 20.50 -11.94 3.50
CA ALA A 185 20.89 -10.60 3.92
C ALA A 185 21.42 -9.71 2.79
N GLN A 186 21.93 -10.30 1.71
CA GLN A 186 22.47 -9.54 0.56
C GLN A 186 21.34 -8.97 -0.33
N CYS A 187 20.15 -9.54 -0.25
CA CYS A 187 18.99 -9.15 -1.05
C CYS A 187 18.03 -8.21 -0.31
N VAL A 188 18.38 -7.77 0.89
CA VAL A 188 17.49 -6.91 1.70
C VAL A 188 17.35 -5.52 1.10
N SER A 189 16.11 -5.08 0.91
CA SER A 189 15.77 -3.68 0.65
C SER A 189 14.64 -3.22 1.55
N PHE A 190 14.50 -1.90 1.71
CA PHE A 190 13.55 -1.31 2.66
C PHE A 190 12.49 -0.46 1.96
N ALA A 191 11.26 -0.54 2.48
CA ALA A 191 10.11 0.26 2.09
C ALA A 191 9.55 0.99 3.33
N PRO A 192 10.19 2.07 3.78
CA PRO A 192 9.76 2.80 4.97
C PRO A 192 8.34 3.36 4.80
N LYS A 193 7.79 3.93 5.87
CA LYS A 193 6.47 4.56 5.85
C LYS A 193 6.43 5.66 4.78
N TRP A 194 5.40 5.61 3.93
CA TRP A 194 5.14 6.62 2.91
C TRP A 194 4.86 7.98 3.55
N THR A 195 5.50 9.03 3.06
CA THR A 195 5.47 10.37 3.65
C THR A 195 5.01 11.41 2.62
N PRO A 196 4.63 12.64 3.03
CA PRO A 196 4.32 13.71 2.09
C PRO A 196 5.46 14.07 1.12
N HIS A 197 6.70 13.72 1.44
CA HIS A 197 7.83 13.86 0.50
C HIS A 197 7.71 12.86 -0.67
N ASP A 198 7.26 11.65 -0.40
CA ASP A 198 7.07 10.61 -1.42
C ASP A 198 5.87 10.87 -2.33
N GLU A 199 4.99 11.82 -1.95
CA GLU A 199 3.88 12.26 -2.79
C GLU A 199 4.32 13.22 -3.91
N ARG A 200 5.54 13.78 -3.83
CA ARG A 200 5.99 14.80 -4.78
C ARG A 200 6.49 14.19 -6.08
N VAL A 201 6.02 14.76 -7.19
CA VAL A 201 6.56 14.52 -8.52
C VAL A 201 7.30 15.78 -9.01
N HIS A 202 8.31 15.55 -9.84
CA HIS A 202 9.19 16.60 -10.33
C HIS A 202 9.26 16.60 -11.86
N LEU A 203 9.28 17.77 -12.47
CA LEU A 203 9.35 17.95 -13.93
C LEU A 203 10.66 17.39 -14.53
N GLU A 204 11.72 17.34 -13.72
CA GLU A 204 13.01 16.75 -14.09
C GLU A 204 13.02 15.20 -14.11
N MET A 205 11.96 14.56 -13.65
CA MET A 205 11.82 13.11 -13.76
C MET A 205 11.72 12.68 -15.23
N ASN A 206 12.22 11.49 -15.54
CA ASN A 206 11.86 10.86 -16.81
C ASN A 206 10.38 10.41 -16.80
N VAL A 207 9.81 10.23 -17.99
CA VAL A 207 8.38 9.89 -18.18
C VAL A 207 7.98 8.65 -17.36
N ASN A 208 8.77 7.59 -17.40
CA ASN A 208 8.43 6.34 -16.71
C ASN A 208 8.46 6.52 -15.19
N THR A 209 9.45 7.23 -14.65
CA THR A 209 9.53 7.55 -13.22
C THR A 209 8.33 8.39 -12.79
N PHE A 210 7.99 9.42 -13.56
CA PHE A 210 6.83 10.26 -13.25
C PHE A 210 5.52 9.44 -13.22
N ILE A 211 5.29 8.61 -14.22
CA ILE A 211 4.11 7.72 -14.28
C ILE A 211 4.09 6.79 -13.07
N ASN A 212 5.22 6.18 -12.71
CA ASN A 212 5.29 5.27 -11.56
C ASN A 212 5.00 6.00 -10.24
N TYR A 213 5.49 7.23 -10.06
CA TYR A 213 5.15 8.03 -8.87
C TYR A 213 3.65 8.36 -8.80
N VAL A 214 3.02 8.69 -9.94
CA VAL A 214 1.57 8.91 -9.97
C VAL A 214 0.82 7.62 -9.61
N ARG A 215 1.21 6.48 -10.18
CA ARG A 215 0.61 5.16 -9.87
C ARG A 215 0.80 4.77 -8.40
N ALA A 216 1.97 5.04 -7.82
CA ALA A 216 2.27 4.76 -6.41
C ALA A 216 1.44 5.62 -5.44
N ASN A 217 0.99 6.79 -5.87
CA ASN A 217 0.19 7.74 -5.10
C ASN A 217 -1.32 7.70 -5.43
N ALA A 218 -1.78 6.89 -6.37
CA ALA A 218 -3.20 6.73 -6.68
C ALA A 218 -3.90 5.88 -5.61
N ASP A 219 -5.09 6.11 -5.33
CA ASP A 219 -6.16 7.07 -5.38
C ASP A 219 -6.06 8.12 -4.25
N THR A 220 -5.26 7.84 -3.27
CA THR A 220 -4.97 8.67 -2.10
C THR A 220 -3.51 8.46 -1.73
N PRO A 221 -2.73 9.51 -1.56
CA PRO A 221 -3.11 10.93 -1.48
C PRO A 221 -3.15 11.67 -2.81
N GLY A 222 -2.75 11.08 -3.94
CA GLY A 222 -2.49 11.70 -5.23
C GLY A 222 -1.08 12.30 -5.31
N ALA A 223 -0.43 12.19 -6.47
CA ALA A 223 0.89 12.75 -6.69
C ALA A 223 0.83 14.28 -6.75
N THR A 224 1.69 14.97 -6.03
CA THR A 224 1.67 16.44 -5.92
C THR A 224 2.76 17.07 -6.77
N LEU A 225 2.38 17.89 -7.75
CA LEU A 225 3.27 18.78 -8.48
C LEU A 225 3.13 20.20 -7.93
N LYS A 226 4.23 20.78 -7.46
CA LYS A 226 4.27 22.18 -6.97
C LYS A 226 5.08 23.03 -7.91
N THR A 227 4.47 24.11 -8.39
CA THR A 227 5.12 25.09 -9.26
C THR A 227 4.90 26.51 -8.75
N THR A 228 5.63 27.49 -9.28
CA THR A 228 5.49 28.90 -8.93
C THR A 228 4.10 29.47 -9.25
N SER A 229 3.43 28.91 -10.25
CA SER A 229 2.11 29.37 -10.71
C SER A 229 0.96 28.56 -10.16
N LEU A 230 1.20 27.28 -9.78
CA LEU A 230 0.11 26.36 -9.50
C LEU A 230 0.61 25.17 -8.67
N THR A 231 -0.20 24.72 -7.73
CA THR A 231 -0.06 23.41 -7.08
C THR A 231 -1.19 22.53 -7.55
N MET A 232 -0.89 21.31 -7.95
CA MET A 232 -1.91 20.35 -8.38
C MET A 232 -1.62 18.95 -7.84
N LYS A 233 -2.66 18.18 -7.55
CA LYS A 233 -2.59 16.73 -7.37
C LYS A 233 -2.95 16.06 -8.67
N ILE A 234 -2.16 15.05 -9.04
CA ILE A 234 -2.29 14.28 -10.27
C ILE A 234 -2.60 12.85 -9.86
N TYR A 235 -3.66 12.29 -10.42
CA TYR A 235 -4.15 10.96 -10.07
C TYR A 235 -3.98 9.94 -11.18
N GLN A 236 -3.98 10.42 -12.43
CA GLN A 236 -3.80 9.54 -13.58
C GLN A 236 -3.08 10.28 -14.70
N VAL A 237 -2.13 9.60 -15.30
CA VAL A 237 -1.35 10.08 -16.45
C VAL A 237 -1.10 8.92 -17.42
N LYS A 238 -0.75 9.27 -18.65
CA LYS A 238 -0.19 8.33 -19.62
C LYS A 238 0.94 8.98 -20.41
N LYS A 239 1.82 8.17 -20.96
CA LYS A 239 2.82 8.64 -21.93
C LYS A 239 2.14 9.15 -23.18
N ASN A 240 2.64 10.26 -23.74
CA ASN A 240 2.25 10.75 -25.05
C ASN A 240 3.41 10.53 -26.03
N ASP A 241 3.18 9.66 -27.01
CA ASP A 241 4.19 9.31 -28.03
C ASP A 241 4.04 10.13 -29.33
N ILE A 242 3.09 11.06 -29.39
CA ILE A 242 2.74 11.84 -30.59
C ILE A 242 3.37 13.24 -30.54
N ILE A 243 3.31 13.90 -29.37
CA ILE A 243 3.78 15.27 -29.19
C ILE A 243 5.30 15.26 -29.02
N GLN A 244 5.99 16.10 -29.81
CA GLN A 244 7.43 16.34 -29.59
C GLN A 244 7.63 17.14 -28.31
N PRO A 245 8.59 16.76 -27.44
CA PRO A 245 8.84 17.49 -26.21
C PRO A 245 9.37 18.90 -26.49
N GLY A 246 8.80 19.88 -25.79
CA GLY A 246 9.34 21.23 -25.66
C GLY A 246 10.33 21.33 -24.49
N PRO A 247 10.63 22.55 -24.03
CA PRO A 247 11.36 22.75 -22.78
C PRO A 247 10.67 22.04 -21.60
N ILE A 248 11.44 21.62 -20.58
CA ILE A 248 10.88 20.98 -19.39
C ILE A 248 9.81 21.89 -18.76
N GLY A 249 8.66 21.32 -18.44
CA GLY A 249 7.51 22.05 -17.90
C GLY A 249 6.64 22.76 -18.94
N TYR A 250 6.97 22.64 -20.24
CA TYR A 250 6.16 23.22 -21.31
C TYR A 250 4.80 22.54 -21.39
N ILE A 251 3.74 23.34 -21.41
CA ILE A 251 2.35 22.89 -21.50
C ILE A 251 1.91 22.89 -22.95
N HIS A 252 1.43 21.73 -23.40
CA HIS A 252 0.69 21.57 -24.64
C HIS A 252 -0.79 21.44 -24.29
N LEU A 253 -1.57 22.44 -24.64
CA LEU A 253 -3.00 22.50 -24.31
C LEU A 253 -3.85 22.38 -25.57
N SER A 254 -4.88 21.55 -25.52
CA SER A 254 -5.95 21.52 -26.50
C SER A 254 -7.30 21.67 -25.80
N LYS A 255 -8.38 21.64 -26.58
CA LYS A 255 -9.75 21.70 -26.01
C LYS A 255 -10.03 20.65 -24.95
N HIS A 256 -9.39 19.47 -25.02
CA HIS A 256 -9.71 18.31 -24.17
C HIS A 256 -8.48 17.63 -23.59
N THR A 257 -7.28 18.10 -23.87
CA THR A 257 -6.03 17.49 -23.41
C THR A 257 -5.11 18.51 -22.78
N LEU A 258 -4.43 18.10 -21.71
CA LEU A 258 -3.33 18.81 -21.09
C LEU A 258 -2.14 17.87 -21.07
N SER A 259 -1.07 18.25 -21.76
CA SER A 259 0.15 17.48 -21.77
C SER A 259 1.30 18.33 -21.25
N ILE A 260 2.28 17.70 -20.60
CA ILE A 260 3.44 18.37 -20.00
C ILE A 260 4.71 17.72 -20.53
N SER A 261 5.63 18.54 -21.02
CA SER A 261 6.98 18.10 -21.40
C SER A 261 7.82 17.86 -20.15
N LEU A 262 8.39 16.66 -20.04
CA LEU A 262 9.35 16.24 -19.05
C LEU A 262 10.75 16.14 -19.66
N LYS A 263 11.71 15.64 -18.90
CA LYS A 263 13.12 15.54 -19.30
C LYS A 263 13.34 14.75 -20.59
N ASP A 264 12.59 13.69 -20.84
CA ASP A 264 12.80 12.72 -21.93
C ASP A 264 11.56 12.43 -22.76
N GLY A 265 10.49 13.19 -22.62
CA GLY A 265 9.26 12.99 -23.36
C GLY A 265 8.10 13.82 -22.84
N VAL A 266 6.89 13.40 -23.19
CA VAL A 266 5.66 14.09 -22.86
C VAL A 266 4.69 13.15 -22.15
N ILE A 267 3.96 13.67 -21.16
CA ILE A 267 2.86 12.97 -20.49
C ILE A 267 1.55 13.70 -20.71
N ASP A 268 0.48 12.95 -20.88
CA ASP A 268 -0.89 13.44 -20.81
C ASP A 268 -1.38 13.33 -19.37
N ILE A 269 -1.90 14.41 -18.82
CA ILE A 269 -2.65 14.41 -17.56
C ILE A 269 -4.08 13.95 -17.88
N LEU A 270 -4.57 12.94 -17.16
CA LEU A 270 -5.92 12.43 -17.35
C LEU A 270 -6.87 12.84 -16.23
N GLU A 271 -6.35 12.95 -15.01
CA GLU A 271 -7.15 13.30 -13.85
C GLU A 271 -6.36 14.15 -12.86
N ILE A 272 -6.99 15.20 -12.36
CA ILE A 272 -6.33 16.28 -11.60
C ILE A 272 -7.22 16.77 -10.46
N GLN A 273 -6.59 17.34 -9.44
CA GLN A 273 -7.25 18.12 -8.39
C GLN A 273 -6.41 19.36 -8.06
N ILE A 274 -7.05 20.51 -8.09
CA ILE A 274 -6.49 21.76 -7.55
C ILE A 274 -6.84 21.83 -6.05
N PRO A 275 -5.98 22.40 -5.19
CA PRO A 275 -6.27 22.57 -3.78
C PRO A 275 -7.66 23.16 -3.52
N SER A 276 -8.38 22.60 -2.56
CA SER A 276 -9.75 23.00 -2.18
C SER A 276 -10.83 22.81 -3.27
N LYS A 277 -10.51 22.14 -4.38
CA LYS A 277 -11.48 21.78 -5.43
C LYS A 277 -11.71 20.26 -5.46
N LYS A 278 -12.73 19.82 -6.22
CA LYS A 278 -12.98 18.41 -6.46
C LYS A 278 -11.94 17.83 -7.42
N ARG A 279 -11.70 16.54 -7.32
CA ARG A 279 -10.99 15.72 -8.31
C ARG A 279 -11.84 15.65 -9.59
N LEU A 280 -11.23 15.94 -10.74
CA LEU A 280 -11.91 16.05 -12.03
C LEU A 280 -11.11 15.34 -13.13
N SER A 281 -11.82 14.82 -14.13
CA SER A 281 -11.19 14.46 -15.40
C SER A 281 -10.55 15.71 -16.02
N ILE A 282 -9.49 15.54 -16.80
CA ILE A 282 -8.86 16.71 -17.43
C ILE A 282 -9.82 17.43 -18.37
N LYS A 283 -10.71 16.72 -19.05
CA LYS A 283 -11.74 17.30 -19.92
C LYS A 283 -12.67 18.24 -19.15
N ASP A 284 -13.15 17.80 -17.97
CA ASP A 284 -14.05 18.59 -17.14
C ASP A 284 -13.34 19.78 -16.51
N PHE A 285 -12.08 19.58 -16.08
CA PHE A 285 -11.25 20.65 -15.56
C PHE A 285 -11.05 21.77 -16.60
N LEU A 286 -10.73 21.42 -17.85
CA LEU A 286 -10.46 22.41 -18.91
C LEU A 286 -11.69 23.22 -19.33
N ASN A 287 -12.90 22.70 -19.14
CA ASN A 287 -14.15 23.39 -19.49
C ASN A 287 -14.45 24.63 -18.62
N GLY A 288 -13.80 24.81 -17.49
CA GLY A 288 -14.12 25.87 -16.51
C GLY A 288 -12.90 26.54 -15.87
N GLN A 289 -11.70 26.37 -16.46
CA GLN A 289 -10.46 26.92 -15.89
C GLN A 289 -9.83 27.99 -16.76
N ASN A 290 -9.13 28.95 -16.11
CA ASN A 290 -8.29 29.99 -16.73
C ASN A 290 -6.87 30.01 -16.14
N LEU A 291 -6.48 28.96 -15.44
CA LEU A 291 -5.20 28.90 -14.69
C LEU A 291 -4.04 28.43 -15.57
N ILE A 292 -4.35 27.67 -16.62
CA ILE A 292 -3.37 27.02 -17.50
C ILE A 292 -3.64 27.46 -18.93
N THR A 293 -2.59 27.90 -19.63
CA THR A 293 -2.64 28.31 -21.03
C THR A 293 -1.64 27.52 -21.86
N ASP A 294 -1.93 27.38 -23.14
CA ASP A 294 -1.00 26.77 -24.09
C ASP A 294 0.32 27.56 -24.16
N GLY A 295 1.44 26.84 -24.26
CA GLY A 295 2.76 27.45 -24.27
C GLY A 295 3.28 27.93 -22.91
N MET A 296 2.49 27.81 -21.83
CA MET A 296 2.97 28.12 -20.46
C MET A 296 4.10 27.16 -20.08
N ILE A 297 5.11 27.67 -19.38
CA ILE A 297 6.18 26.86 -18.82
C ILE A 297 6.03 26.83 -17.29
N LEU A 298 5.79 25.64 -16.75
CA LEU A 298 5.78 25.39 -15.32
C LEU A 298 7.20 25.43 -14.76
N LYS A 299 7.38 26.11 -13.64
CA LYS A 299 8.67 26.15 -12.89
C LYS A 299 8.42 25.65 -11.48
N GLU A 300 9.15 24.64 -11.05
CA GLU A 300 9.05 24.10 -9.69
C GLU A 300 9.55 25.07 -8.62
N ILE A 301 9.06 24.83 -7.38
CA ILE A 301 9.47 25.51 -6.14
C ILE A 301 9.91 24.50 -5.08
#